data_7d04ca54c5a9b0731aa77aea7a75296c
#
_entry.id   7d04ca54c5a9b0731aa77aea7a75296c
#
_cell.length_a   1.000
_cell.length_b   1.000
_cell.length_c   1.000
_cell.angle_alpha   90.00
_cell.angle_beta   90.00
_cell.angle_gamma   90.00
#
_symmetry.space_group_name_H-M   'P 1'
#
loop_
_entity.id
_entity.type
_entity.pdbx_description
1 polymer ?
#
loop_
_entity_poly.entity_id
_entity_poly.type
_entity_poly.pdbx_seq_one_letter_code
_entity_poly.pdbx_strand_id
1 'polypeptide(L)'
;MKTTIILLFFAVIALSTVQSASLKKEPRLRALWNLEEVTECELHYNALHYNNYGCWCGIGGSHEPVDGIDECCMHHDKCYDAAVDNKICLNVEIEYVDDYAWKCDNSTAICSEKNIGCKAAMCDCDKKVVECWKKYPKPQKKAKCNRTLWYAKTEHFEH
;
A
#
# COMPACT_ATOMS: atom_id res chain seq x y z
N MET A 1 35.59 -17.57 50.40
CA MET A 1 34.52 -18.28 49.62
C MET A 1 33.16 -17.57 49.55
N LYS A 2 32.94 -16.42 50.22
CA LYS A 2 31.64 -15.69 50.15
C LYS A 2 31.55 -14.66 49.06
N THR A 3 32.65 -14.17 48.51
CA THR A 3 32.70 -13.10 47.51
C THR A 3 32.44 -13.59 46.08
N THR A 4 32.74 -14.84 45.78
CA THR A 4 32.57 -15.44 44.45
C THR A 4 31.11 -15.75 44.11
N ILE A 5 30.29 -16.03 45.12
CA ILE A 5 28.87 -16.38 44.94
C ILE A 5 28.04 -15.11 44.58
N ILE A 6 28.42 -13.95 45.14
CA ILE A 6 27.73 -12.68 44.89
C ILE A 6 27.91 -12.22 43.45
N LEU A 7 29.09 -12.42 42.84
CA LEU A 7 29.37 -12.07 41.45
C LEU A 7 28.61 -12.92 40.43
N LEU A 8 28.32 -14.20 40.76
CA LEU A 8 27.50 -15.05 39.90
C LEU A 8 26.02 -14.68 39.91
N PHE A 9 25.50 -14.15 41.01
CA PHE A 9 24.12 -13.68 41.10
C PHE A 9 23.88 -12.43 40.29
N PHE A 10 24.83 -11.51 40.18
CA PHE A 10 24.71 -10.31 39.35
C PHE A 10 24.82 -10.61 37.85
N ALA A 11 25.55 -11.64 37.45
CA ALA A 11 25.66 -12.05 36.06
C ALA A 11 24.37 -12.71 35.50
N VAL A 12 23.59 -13.36 36.34
CA VAL A 12 22.33 -14.04 35.95
C VAL A 12 21.17 -13.03 35.81
N ILE A 13 21.20 -11.92 36.57
CA ILE A 13 20.14 -10.91 36.50
C ILE A 13 20.31 -9.99 35.24
N ALA A 14 21.51 -9.89 34.69
CA ALA A 14 21.76 -9.08 33.48
C ALA A 14 21.31 -9.73 32.17
N LEU A 15 20.95 -11.03 32.17
CA LEU A 15 20.53 -11.76 30.95
C LEU A 15 19.02 -11.85 30.75
N SER A 16 18.19 -11.30 31.63
CA SER A 16 16.73 -11.43 31.54
C SER A 16 15.96 -10.20 31.05
N THR A 17 16.64 -9.20 30.51
CA THR A 17 15.96 -8.08 29.83
C THR A 17 16.21 -8.05 28.32
N VAL A 18 16.05 -9.19 27.67
CA VAL A 18 15.69 -9.15 26.24
C VAL A 18 14.22 -8.79 26.19
N GLN A 19 13.99 -7.51 26.37
CA GLN A 19 12.70 -6.88 26.14
C GLN A 19 12.36 -7.16 24.69
N SER A 20 11.34 -7.98 24.48
CA SER A 20 10.69 -8.16 23.19
C SER A 20 10.31 -6.76 22.71
N ALA A 21 11.15 -6.15 21.90
CA ALA A 21 10.80 -4.95 21.17
C ALA A 21 9.66 -5.37 20.25
N SER A 22 8.43 -5.16 20.71
CA SER A 22 7.26 -5.15 19.84
C SER A 22 7.62 -4.20 18.71
N LEU A 23 7.84 -4.73 17.53
CA LEU A 23 7.95 -3.97 16.30
C LEU A 23 6.67 -3.13 16.20
N LYS A 24 6.72 -1.91 16.71
CA LYS A 24 5.70 -0.90 16.42
C LYS A 24 5.76 -0.72 14.91
N LYS A 25 4.77 -1.29 14.22
CA LYS A 25 4.54 -1.16 12.79
C LYS A 25 4.68 0.32 12.44
N GLU A 26 5.69 0.67 11.66
CA GLU A 26 5.96 2.05 11.25
C GLU A 26 4.69 2.66 10.64
N PRO A 27 4.25 3.85 11.06
CA PRO A 27 3.00 4.46 10.59
C PRO A 27 2.90 4.57 9.07
N ARG A 28 4.02 4.82 8.38
CA ARG A 28 4.09 4.98 6.92
C ARG A 28 3.70 3.76 6.09
N LEU A 29 3.53 2.58 6.71
CA LEU A 29 3.26 1.34 6.00
C LEU A 29 1.82 0.83 6.19
N ARG A 30 1.00 1.48 7.00
CA ARG A 30 -0.31 0.93 7.39
C ARG A 30 -1.30 0.86 6.24
N ALA A 31 -1.42 1.89 5.43
CA ALA A 31 -2.32 1.88 4.28
C ALA A 31 -1.86 0.87 3.20
N LEU A 32 -0.56 0.75 2.98
CA LEU A 32 -0.02 -0.32 2.13
C LEU A 32 -0.37 -1.71 2.65
N TRP A 33 -0.45 -1.89 3.98
CA TRP A 33 -0.89 -3.15 4.57
C TRP A 33 -2.38 -3.41 4.33
N ASN A 34 -3.22 -2.39 4.43
CA ASN A 34 -4.65 -2.54 4.15
C ASN A 34 -4.88 -2.94 2.69
N LEU A 35 -4.25 -2.25 1.73
CA LEU A 35 -4.33 -2.62 0.31
C LEU A 35 -3.82 -4.05 0.06
N GLU A 36 -2.72 -4.45 0.72
CA GLU A 36 -2.19 -5.80 0.62
C GLU A 36 -3.19 -6.83 1.14
N GLU A 37 -3.74 -6.62 2.33
CA GLU A 37 -4.73 -7.51 2.96
C GLU A 37 -6.05 -7.58 2.16
N VAL A 38 -6.53 -6.44 1.63
CA VAL A 38 -7.71 -6.39 0.74
C VAL A 38 -7.44 -7.15 -0.55
N THR A 39 -6.24 -7.01 -1.12
CA THR A 39 -5.83 -7.74 -2.33
C THR A 39 -5.79 -9.25 -2.06
N GLU A 40 -5.20 -9.67 -0.94
CA GLU A 40 -5.12 -11.08 -0.58
C GLU A 40 -6.52 -11.67 -0.32
N CYS A 41 -7.42 -10.91 0.29
CA CYS A 41 -8.81 -11.33 0.46
C CYS A 41 -9.51 -11.63 -0.85
N GLU A 42 -9.37 -10.76 -1.85
CA GLU A 42 -10.15 -10.86 -3.10
C GLU A 42 -9.46 -11.65 -4.22
N LEU A 43 -8.12 -11.56 -4.29
CA LEU A 43 -7.34 -12.16 -5.38
C LEU A 43 -6.55 -13.39 -4.94
N HIS A 44 -6.48 -13.68 -3.63
CA HIS A 44 -5.73 -14.80 -3.05
C HIS A 44 -4.23 -14.76 -3.33
N TYR A 45 -3.68 -13.58 -3.56
CA TYR A 45 -2.26 -13.31 -3.68
C TYR A 45 -1.96 -11.85 -3.32
N ASN A 46 -0.70 -11.58 -3.02
CA ASN A 46 -0.20 -10.33 -2.47
C ASN A 46 -0.18 -9.18 -3.51
N ALA A 47 -0.54 -7.97 -3.09
CA ALA A 47 -0.49 -6.75 -3.90
C ALA A 47 0.92 -6.42 -4.44
N LEU A 48 1.99 -6.93 -3.82
CA LEU A 48 3.37 -6.71 -4.29
C LEU A 48 3.64 -7.25 -5.71
N HIS A 49 2.75 -8.12 -6.23
CA HIS A 49 2.80 -8.54 -7.63
C HIS A 49 2.64 -7.35 -8.59
N TYR A 50 1.94 -6.31 -8.16
CA TYR A 50 1.72 -5.10 -8.94
C TYR A 50 2.77 -4.01 -8.68
N ASN A 51 3.48 -4.04 -7.55
CA ASN A 51 4.48 -3.02 -7.24
C ASN A 51 5.55 -2.88 -8.34
N ASN A 52 5.80 -1.68 -8.84
CA ASN A 52 6.66 -1.38 -10.00
C ASN A 52 6.17 -2.04 -11.32
N TYR A 53 4.86 -2.20 -11.50
CA TYR A 53 4.27 -2.63 -12.75
C TYR A 53 3.86 -1.39 -13.57
N GLY A 54 4.24 -1.34 -14.83
CA GLY A 54 3.87 -0.25 -15.73
C GLY A 54 4.43 1.11 -15.33
N CYS A 55 3.63 2.13 -15.50
CA CYS A 55 3.94 3.53 -15.23
C CYS A 55 3.32 4.05 -13.93
N TRP A 56 2.33 3.35 -13.38
CA TRP A 56 1.49 3.83 -12.29
C TRP A 56 1.50 2.96 -11.04
N CYS A 57 1.74 1.64 -11.18
CA CYS A 57 1.67 0.75 -10.03
C CYS A 57 2.94 0.87 -9.15
N GLY A 58 2.87 1.68 -8.12
CA GLY A 58 3.97 1.92 -7.18
C GLY A 58 3.88 3.30 -6.56
N ILE A 59 5.00 3.84 -6.10
CA ILE A 59 5.03 5.18 -5.52
C ILE A 59 5.15 6.20 -6.66
N GLY A 60 4.09 6.99 -6.86
CA GLY A 60 4.02 8.03 -7.88
C GLY A 60 3.91 7.45 -9.29
N GLY A 61 2.94 7.92 -10.03
CA GLY A 61 2.68 7.51 -11.40
C GLY A 61 2.73 8.69 -12.36
N SER A 62 3.03 8.41 -13.63
CA SER A 62 2.99 9.40 -14.70
C SER A 62 2.96 8.74 -16.07
N HIS A 63 2.62 9.48 -17.12
CA HIS A 63 2.54 8.99 -18.49
C HIS A 63 1.26 8.21 -18.79
N GLU A 64 1.16 7.70 -20.01
CA GLU A 64 0.06 6.80 -20.37
C GLU A 64 0.26 5.43 -19.73
N PRO A 65 -0.78 4.82 -19.16
CA PRO A 65 -0.69 3.47 -18.65
C PRO A 65 -0.34 2.48 -19.78
N VAL A 66 0.48 1.49 -19.47
CA VAL A 66 0.96 0.53 -20.46
C VAL A 66 -0.10 -0.51 -20.85
N ASP A 67 -1.03 -0.78 -19.95
CA ASP A 67 -2.15 -1.72 -20.15
C ASP A 67 -3.25 -1.48 -19.10
N GLY A 68 -4.28 -2.33 -19.14
CA GLY A 68 -5.41 -2.19 -18.22
C GLY A 68 -5.08 -2.46 -16.74
N ILE A 69 -4.06 -3.24 -16.42
CA ILE A 69 -3.58 -3.40 -15.03
C ILE A 69 -2.99 -2.09 -14.53
N ASP A 70 -2.15 -1.47 -15.34
CA ASP A 70 -1.51 -0.18 -15.03
C ASP A 70 -2.53 0.96 -14.99
N GLU A 71 -3.57 0.89 -15.84
CA GLU A 71 -4.70 1.81 -15.80
C GLU A 71 -5.48 1.71 -14.48
N CYS A 72 -5.65 0.51 -13.92
CA CYS A 72 -6.23 0.35 -12.58
C CYS A 72 -5.41 1.09 -11.51
N CYS A 73 -4.08 1.01 -11.58
CA CYS A 73 -3.20 1.75 -10.68
C CYS A 73 -3.32 3.26 -10.88
N MET A 74 -3.41 3.73 -12.13
CA MET A 74 -3.65 5.13 -12.42
C MET A 74 -4.96 5.65 -11.81
N HIS A 75 -6.02 4.87 -11.91
CA HIS A 75 -7.30 5.23 -11.30
C HIS A 75 -7.23 5.22 -9.76
N HIS A 76 -6.43 4.32 -9.18
CA HIS A 76 -6.18 4.28 -7.74
C HIS A 76 -5.47 5.55 -7.25
N ASP A 77 -4.36 5.93 -7.89
CA ASP A 77 -3.63 7.15 -7.57
C ASP A 77 -4.54 8.38 -7.69
N LYS A 78 -5.29 8.49 -8.80
CA LYS A 78 -6.26 9.60 -8.99
C LYS A 78 -7.41 9.58 -7.97
N CYS A 79 -7.80 8.42 -7.46
CA CYS A 79 -8.79 8.33 -6.40
C CYS A 79 -8.25 8.93 -5.09
N TYR A 80 -7.00 8.67 -4.78
CA TYR A 80 -6.33 9.25 -3.63
C TYR A 80 -6.13 10.75 -3.79
N ASP A 81 -5.61 11.20 -4.94
CA ASP A 81 -5.48 12.63 -5.26
C ASP A 81 -6.80 13.38 -5.09
N ALA A 82 -7.90 12.81 -5.60
CA ALA A 82 -9.22 13.40 -5.47
C ALA A 82 -9.69 13.53 -4.01
N ALA A 83 -9.31 12.58 -3.14
CA ALA A 83 -9.63 12.67 -1.72
C ALA A 83 -8.88 13.84 -1.04
N VAL A 84 -7.67 14.16 -1.48
CA VAL A 84 -6.89 15.31 -1.01
C VAL A 84 -7.45 16.61 -1.61
N ASP A 85 -7.67 16.67 -2.91
CA ASP A 85 -8.16 17.86 -3.61
C ASP A 85 -9.52 18.31 -3.08
N ASN A 86 -10.39 17.35 -2.76
CA ASN A 86 -11.70 17.61 -2.15
C ASN A 86 -11.61 17.85 -0.64
N LYS A 87 -10.41 17.91 -0.05
CA LYS A 87 -10.16 18.13 1.38
C LYS A 87 -10.82 17.07 2.30
N ILE A 88 -11.04 15.89 1.78
CA ILE A 88 -11.50 14.72 2.55
C ILE A 88 -10.31 14.16 3.34
N CYS A 89 -9.14 14.10 2.72
CA CYS A 89 -7.85 13.82 3.36
C CYS A 89 -7.02 15.10 3.48
N LEU A 90 -6.16 15.20 4.51
CA LEU A 90 -5.40 16.42 4.77
C LEU A 90 -4.23 16.60 3.81
N ASN A 91 -3.58 15.51 3.42
CA ASN A 91 -2.48 15.49 2.46
C ASN A 91 -2.23 14.05 1.99
N VAL A 92 -1.42 13.90 0.95
CA VAL A 92 -1.03 12.61 0.36
C VAL A 92 -0.29 11.70 1.36
N GLU A 93 0.42 12.27 2.35
CA GLU A 93 1.17 11.48 3.34
C GLU A 93 0.25 10.74 4.31
N ILE A 94 -0.94 11.29 4.60
CA ILE A 94 -1.93 10.67 5.49
C ILE A 94 -2.55 9.43 4.86
N GLU A 95 -2.66 9.38 3.55
CA GLU A 95 -3.17 8.23 2.81
C GLU A 95 -2.33 6.97 3.06
N TYR A 96 -1.04 7.12 3.33
CA TYR A 96 -0.14 6.03 3.65
C TYR A 96 -0.08 5.67 5.15
N VAL A 97 -0.67 6.50 6.01
CA VAL A 97 -0.51 6.39 7.47
C VAL A 97 -1.80 5.94 8.16
N ASP A 98 -2.95 6.29 7.60
CA ASP A 98 -4.23 6.06 8.25
C ASP A 98 -4.77 4.66 7.96
N ASP A 99 -5.08 3.94 9.02
CA ASP A 99 -5.60 2.58 8.97
C ASP A 99 -7.13 2.63 8.94
N TYR A 100 -7.75 2.03 7.95
CA TYR A 100 -9.21 1.94 7.86
C TYR A 100 -9.72 0.57 8.31
N ALA A 101 -10.94 0.52 8.80
CA ALA A 101 -11.58 -0.71 9.23
C ALA A 101 -12.31 -1.37 8.06
N TRP A 102 -12.08 -2.66 7.87
CA TRP A 102 -12.70 -3.48 6.85
C TRP A 102 -12.80 -4.94 7.29
N LYS A 103 -13.50 -5.76 6.57
CA LYS A 103 -13.56 -7.22 6.76
C LYS A 103 -13.56 -7.95 5.42
N CYS A 104 -13.01 -9.16 5.42
CA CYS A 104 -13.14 -10.09 4.30
C CYS A 104 -14.36 -10.99 4.51
N ASP A 105 -15.24 -11.05 3.53
CA ASP A 105 -16.42 -11.91 3.55
C ASP A 105 -16.58 -12.60 2.18
N ASN A 106 -16.42 -13.91 2.14
CA ASN A 106 -16.50 -14.71 0.92
C ASN A 106 -15.66 -14.13 -0.24
N SER A 107 -14.37 -13.87 0.02
CA SER A 107 -13.45 -13.26 -0.96
C SER A 107 -13.92 -11.90 -1.49
N THR A 108 -14.61 -11.15 -0.65
CA THR A 108 -15.06 -9.78 -0.94
C THR A 108 -14.67 -8.88 0.22
N ALA A 109 -13.94 -7.80 -0.08
CA ALA A 109 -13.61 -6.80 0.92
C ALA A 109 -14.80 -5.87 1.17
N ILE A 110 -15.16 -5.72 2.43
CA ILE A 110 -16.27 -4.86 2.85
C ILE A 110 -15.72 -3.79 3.78
N CYS A 111 -15.75 -2.54 3.33
CA CYS A 111 -15.41 -1.39 4.14
C CYS A 111 -16.40 -1.22 5.31
N SER A 112 -15.89 -0.91 6.49
CA SER A 112 -16.75 -0.67 7.65
C SER A 112 -17.47 0.66 7.53
N GLU A 113 -18.75 0.67 7.86
CA GLU A 113 -19.55 1.91 7.95
C GLU A 113 -19.06 2.87 9.06
N LYS A 114 -18.20 2.40 9.96
CA LYS A 114 -17.55 3.24 10.98
C LYS A 114 -16.41 4.09 10.42
N ASN A 115 -15.94 3.80 9.21
CA ASN A 115 -14.98 4.68 8.55
C ASN A 115 -15.68 5.99 8.17
N ILE A 116 -15.05 7.11 8.49
CA ILE A 116 -15.52 8.45 8.13
C ILE A 116 -14.38 9.23 7.47
N GLY A 117 -14.74 10.19 6.62
CA GLY A 117 -13.78 11.08 5.97
C GLY A 117 -12.71 10.30 5.19
N CYS A 118 -11.43 10.61 5.44
CA CYS A 118 -10.30 10.03 4.73
C CYS A 118 -10.29 8.49 4.77
N LYS A 119 -10.57 7.88 5.92
CA LYS A 119 -10.60 6.41 6.05
C LYS A 119 -11.63 5.74 5.16
N ALA A 120 -12.81 6.36 5.00
CA ALA A 120 -13.84 5.85 4.12
C ALA A 120 -13.41 5.95 2.65
N ALA A 121 -12.82 7.10 2.27
CA ALA A 121 -12.32 7.32 0.92
C ALA A 121 -11.20 6.33 0.56
N MET A 122 -10.23 6.13 1.44
CA MET A 122 -9.12 5.21 1.22
C MET A 122 -9.59 3.76 1.05
N CYS A 123 -10.47 3.29 1.94
CA CYS A 123 -11.03 1.95 1.82
C CYS A 123 -11.76 1.75 0.48
N ASP A 124 -12.51 2.75 0.04
CA ASP A 124 -13.22 2.71 -1.25
C ASP A 124 -12.25 2.71 -2.44
N CYS A 125 -11.18 3.50 -2.40
CA CYS A 125 -10.15 3.53 -3.44
C CYS A 125 -9.42 2.18 -3.55
N ASP A 126 -9.01 1.60 -2.41
CA ASP A 126 -8.30 0.32 -2.37
C ASP A 126 -9.19 -0.83 -2.85
N LYS A 127 -10.43 -0.86 -2.41
CA LYS A 127 -11.40 -1.82 -2.91
C LYS A 127 -11.59 -1.72 -4.43
N LYS A 128 -11.72 -0.50 -4.96
CA LYS A 128 -11.90 -0.27 -6.41
C LYS A 128 -10.70 -0.73 -7.23
N VAL A 129 -9.47 -0.52 -6.78
CA VAL A 129 -8.31 -0.99 -7.53
C VAL A 129 -8.23 -2.51 -7.55
N VAL A 130 -8.54 -3.18 -6.44
CA VAL A 130 -8.55 -4.63 -6.38
C VAL A 130 -9.66 -5.22 -7.27
N GLU A 131 -10.87 -4.66 -7.24
CA GLU A 131 -11.95 -5.02 -8.16
C GLU A 131 -11.59 -4.76 -9.63
N CYS A 132 -10.78 -3.75 -9.91
CA CYS A 132 -10.27 -3.49 -11.24
C CYS A 132 -9.26 -4.57 -11.67
N TRP A 133 -8.28 -4.89 -10.83
CA TRP A 133 -7.30 -5.94 -11.11
C TRP A 133 -7.93 -7.33 -11.31
N LYS A 134 -9.04 -7.60 -10.65
CA LYS A 134 -9.83 -8.85 -10.83
C LYS A 134 -10.23 -9.13 -12.27
N LYS A 135 -10.33 -8.10 -13.11
CA LYS A 135 -10.70 -8.21 -14.53
C LYS A 135 -9.56 -8.76 -15.40
N TYR A 136 -8.35 -8.81 -14.85
CA TYR A 136 -7.13 -9.20 -15.56
C TYR A 136 -6.50 -10.43 -14.91
N PRO A 137 -5.80 -11.26 -15.69
CA PRO A 137 -5.03 -12.36 -15.11
C PRO A 137 -3.89 -11.82 -14.24
N LYS A 138 -3.53 -12.58 -13.21
CA LYS A 138 -2.35 -12.27 -12.38
C LYS A 138 -1.12 -12.08 -13.28
N PRO A 139 -0.42 -10.96 -13.21
CA PRO A 139 0.72 -10.71 -14.06
C PRO A 139 1.87 -11.68 -13.76
N GLN A 140 2.36 -12.36 -14.79
CA GLN A 140 3.50 -13.28 -14.69
C GLN A 140 4.84 -12.52 -14.75
N LYS A 141 4.83 -11.34 -15.37
CA LYS A 141 5.98 -10.45 -15.52
C LYS A 141 5.50 -9.02 -15.33
N LYS A 142 6.36 -8.18 -14.79
CA LYS A 142 6.07 -6.74 -14.65
C LYS A 142 6.29 -6.04 -15.99
N ALA A 143 5.25 -5.42 -16.52
CA ALA A 143 5.38 -4.51 -17.65
C ALA A 143 6.28 -3.33 -17.25
N LYS A 144 7.02 -2.79 -18.20
CA LYS A 144 7.91 -1.64 -17.95
C LYS A 144 7.28 -0.39 -18.56
N CYS A 145 7.37 0.73 -17.82
CA CYS A 145 7.00 2.03 -18.36
C CYS A 145 7.94 2.44 -19.48
N ASN A 146 7.39 2.69 -20.67
CA ASN A 146 8.18 3.21 -21.80
C ASN A 146 8.12 4.75 -21.81
N ARG A 147 9.05 5.37 -21.09
CA ARG A 147 9.13 6.84 -20.97
C ARG A 147 9.60 7.55 -22.23
N THR A 148 10.18 6.83 -23.20
CA THR A 148 10.72 7.44 -24.42
C THR A 148 9.66 7.81 -25.45
N LEU A 149 8.52 7.13 -25.47
CA LEU A 149 7.43 7.45 -26.39
C LEU A 149 6.74 8.79 -26.08
N TRP A 150 6.87 9.28 -24.86
CA TRP A 150 6.23 10.53 -24.46
C TRP A 150 6.96 11.76 -25.05
N TYR A 151 8.29 11.75 -25.08
CA TYR A 151 9.09 12.83 -25.66
C TYR A 151 8.84 12.98 -27.17
N ALA A 152 8.67 11.87 -27.89
CA ALA A 152 8.38 11.90 -29.32
C ALA A 152 6.98 12.49 -29.66
N LYS A 153 6.03 12.38 -28.72
CA LYS A 153 4.66 12.88 -28.94
C LYS A 153 4.52 14.39 -28.65
N THR A 154 5.36 14.94 -27.76
CA THR A 154 5.37 16.37 -27.43
C THR A 154 6.08 17.22 -28.48
N GLU A 155 7.06 16.69 -29.23
CA GLU A 155 7.73 17.41 -30.31
C GLU A 155 6.85 17.65 -31.55
N HIS A 156 5.73 16.94 -31.69
CA HIS A 156 4.78 17.13 -32.80
C HIS A 156 3.68 18.18 -32.55
N PHE A 157 3.63 18.79 -31.35
CA PHE A 157 2.64 19.82 -31.02
C PHE A 157 3.18 21.26 -31.07
N GLU A 158 4.44 21.48 -31.48
CA GLU A 158 5.06 22.82 -31.64
C GLU A 158 5.29 23.21 -33.12
N HIS A 159 4.30 22.97 -33.96
CA HIS A 159 4.29 23.57 -35.31
C HIS A 159 2.90 24.04 -35.70
#